data_50b01746cb7d7f2f749fecfd4ee80085
#
_entry.id   50b01746cb7d7f2f749fecfd4ee80085
#
_cell.length_a   1.000
_cell.length_b   1.000
_cell.length_c   1.000
_cell.angle_alpha   90.00
_cell.angle_beta   90.00
_cell.angle_gamma   90.00
#
_symmetry.space_group_name_H-M   'P 1'
#
loop_
_entity.id
_entity.type
_entity.pdbx_description
1 polymer ?
#
loop_
_entity_poly.entity_id
_entity_poly.type
_entity_poly.pdbx_seq_one_letter_code
_entity_poly.pdbx_strand_id
1 'polypeptide(L)'
;MPKTKKSHRANRNSHIEVSKAIDTGSSAKLKKKIRDIERLLSKNDKLPADKKIEYERALKGLKVELQNSQNVLKAKNNATKYHMVRFFEKKKAIRKLKQLRKAYEDVQKTEVRKDIKKARKQLKHGEIDLVYVMLFPKSEKYISLYPSANDEDLSDPNVKIGLRKTEARRLEFRKEVEKMMEEGKVPFTVDDIMSGKKVKTDVGAVRVAPTAEIDAPEQKDSEPQEDDFFE
;
A
#
# COMPACT_ATOMS: atom_id res chain seq x y z
N MET A 1 45.13 6.55 47.36
CA MET A 1 43.85 7.25 47.21
C MET A 1 43.44 7.26 45.77
N PRO A 2 42.32 6.61 45.38
CA PRO A 2 41.90 6.55 43.99
C PRO A 2 41.24 7.86 43.56
N LYS A 3 41.69 8.47 42.46
CA LYS A 3 41.13 9.68 41.86
C LYS A 3 39.83 9.36 41.17
N THR A 4 38.71 9.86 41.70
CA THR A 4 37.38 9.81 41.09
C THR A 4 37.38 10.65 39.81
N LYS A 5 37.13 10.00 38.66
CA LYS A 5 36.92 10.67 37.37
C LYS A 5 35.58 11.39 37.42
N LYS A 6 35.58 12.74 37.48
CA LYS A 6 34.39 13.57 37.28
C LYS A 6 33.90 13.35 35.88
N SER A 7 32.72 12.70 35.77
CA SER A 7 31.99 12.61 34.50
C SER A 7 31.51 14.01 34.10
N HIS A 8 32.09 14.56 33.05
CA HIS A 8 31.56 15.76 32.40
C HIS A 8 30.13 15.42 31.89
N ARG A 9 29.13 15.84 32.64
CA ARG A 9 27.77 15.98 32.13
C ARG A 9 27.80 17.05 31.04
N ALA A 10 27.96 16.63 29.79
CA ALA A 10 27.81 17.50 28.64
C ALA A 10 26.43 18.16 28.71
N ASN A 11 26.46 19.49 28.79
CA ASN A 11 25.27 20.35 28.76
C ASN A 11 24.57 20.14 27.42
N ARG A 12 23.57 19.23 27.40
CA ARG A 12 22.78 18.93 26.22
C ARG A 12 21.70 19.97 26.03
N ASN A 13 22.07 21.23 25.87
CA ASN A 13 21.28 22.15 25.11
C ASN A 13 21.43 21.81 23.62
N SER A 14 20.98 20.63 23.24
CA SER A 14 20.92 20.24 21.85
C SER A 14 19.75 21.02 21.22
N HIS A 15 20.10 22.14 20.63
CA HIS A 15 19.27 22.76 19.60
C HIS A 15 19.06 21.67 18.53
N ILE A 16 17.85 21.13 18.47
CA ILE A 16 17.50 20.16 17.44
C ILE A 16 17.37 20.97 16.15
N GLU A 17 18.36 20.88 15.26
CA GLU A 17 18.26 21.46 13.93
C GLU A 17 17.16 20.72 13.17
N VAL A 18 16.03 21.39 13.00
CA VAL A 18 14.81 20.82 12.37
C VAL A 18 15.08 20.44 10.91
N SER A 19 15.94 21.17 10.21
CA SER A 19 16.35 20.87 8.82
C SER A 19 17.00 19.51 8.66
N LYS A 20 17.79 19.05 9.66
CA LYS A 20 18.39 17.69 9.68
C LYS A 20 17.44 16.62 10.25
N ALA A 21 16.25 17.03 10.74
CA ALA A 21 15.29 16.08 11.31
C ALA A 21 14.57 15.24 10.26
N ILE A 22 14.53 15.69 9.01
CA ILE A 22 13.80 15.04 7.90
C ILE A 22 14.67 14.01 7.16
N ASP A 23 15.91 13.78 7.62
CA ASP A 23 16.73 12.74 7.03
C ASP A 23 16.13 11.36 7.27
N THR A 24 15.92 10.61 6.18
CA THR A 24 15.30 9.29 6.10
C THR A 24 16.02 8.27 7.00
N GLY A 25 15.73 8.34 8.28
CA GLY A 25 16.31 7.46 9.27
C GLY A 25 15.49 6.17 9.45
N SER A 26 16.10 5.15 10.03
CA SER A 26 15.36 3.94 10.44
C SER A 26 14.17 4.31 11.34
N SER A 27 13.10 3.52 11.30
CA SER A 27 11.88 3.71 12.11
C SER A 27 12.18 3.97 13.61
N ALA A 28 13.26 3.38 14.15
CA ALA A 28 13.72 3.63 15.51
C ALA A 28 14.24 5.07 15.72
N LYS A 29 15.00 5.60 14.74
CA LYS A 29 15.51 6.97 14.76
C LYS A 29 14.35 7.98 14.67
N LEU A 30 13.38 7.73 13.79
CA LEU A 30 12.18 8.57 13.66
C LEU A 30 11.37 8.61 14.96
N LYS A 31 11.12 7.46 15.59
CA LYS A 31 10.44 7.38 16.90
C LYS A 31 11.20 8.12 18.00
N LYS A 32 12.53 8.08 17.97
CA LYS A 32 13.35 8.84 18.93
C LYS A 32 13.21 10.35 18.73
N LYS A 33 13.33 10.82 17.48
CA LYS A 33 13.16 12.24 17.13
C LYS A 33 11.78 12.77 17.55
N ILE A 34 10.71 12.01 17.26
CA ILE A 34 9.34 12.36 17.67
C ILE A 34 9.25 12.56 19.18
N ARG A 35 9.74 11.59 19.97
CA ARG A 35 9.72 11.68 21.42
C ARG A 35 10.55 12.85 21.98
N ASP A 36 11.68 13.12 21.36
CA ASP A 36 12.55 14.23 21.79
C ASP A 36 11.87 15.58 21.55
N ILE A 37 11.21 15.76 20.39
CA ILE A 37 10.41 16.97 20.08
C ILE A 37 9.19 17.07 21.00
N GLU A 38 8.45 16.00 21.22
CA GLU A 38 7.28 15.98 22.13
C GLU A 38 7.69 16.37 23.56
N ARG A 39 8.82 15.83 24.05
CA ARG A 39 9.37 16.21 25.36
C ARG A 39 9.79 17.68 25.42
N LEU A 40 10.36 18.21 24.34
CA LEU A 40 10.79 19.59 24.25
C LEU A 40 9.59 20.54 24.27
N LEU A 41 8.53 20.20 23.52
CA LEU A 41 7.28 20.98 23.52
C LEU A 41 6.56 20.93 24.89
N SER A 42 6.59 19.77 25.57
CA SER A 42 5.92 19.60 26.86
C SER A 42 6.66 20.25 28.05
N LYS A 43 8.01 20.37 27.96
CA LYS A 43 8.83 20.88 29.06
C LYS A 43 9.08 22.37 29.02
N ASN A 44 9.01 22.99 27.86
CA ASN A 44 9.40 24.38 27.66
C ASN A 44 8.19 25.28 27.34
N ASP A 45 7.48 25.74 28.38
CA ASP A 45 6.43 26.75 28.22
C ASP A 45 6.98 28.11 27.75
N LYS A 46 8.29 28.33 27.87
CA LYS A 46 9.01 29.56 27.50
C LYS A 46 9.62 29.56 26.10
N LEU A 47 9.24 28.59 25.23
CA LEU A 47 9.70 28.56 23.85
C LEU A 47 9.13 29.77 23.08
N PRO A 48 9.95 30.46 22.24
CA PRO A 48 9.44 31.47 21.32
C PRO A 48 8.36 30.85 20.41
N ALA A 49 7.31 31.61 20.11
CA ALA A 49 6.15 31.16 19.35
C ALA A 49 6.55 30.56 17.97
N ASP A 50 7.51 31.21 17.29
CA ASP A 50 8.02 30.77 16.00
C ASP A 50 8.64 29.36 16.07
N LYS A 51 9.46 29.13 17.12
CA LYS A 51 10.10 27.82 17.34
C LYS A 51 9.08 26.72 17.69
N LYS A 52 8.03 27.09 18.43
CA LYS A 52 6.95 26.16 18.76
C LYS A 52 6.23 25.69 17.49
N ILE A 53 5.88 26.63 16.62
CA ILE A 53 5.23 26.33 15.33
C ILE A 53 6.15 25.45 14.45
N GLU A 54 7.45 25.77 14.40
CA GLU A 54 8.45 24.99 13.65
C GLU A 54 8.53 23.54 14.14
N TYR A 55 8.58 23.32 15.46
CA TYR A 55 8.60 21.98 16.05
C TYR A 55 7.29 21.22 15.85
N GLU A 56 6.14 21.88 15.90
CA GLU A 56 4.85 21.26 15.61
C GLU A 56 4.75 20.80 14.14
N ARG A 57 5.24 21.63 13.19
CA ARG A 57 5.31 21.26 11.78
C ARG A 57 6.26 20.06 11.56
N ALA A 58 7.43 20.10 12.17
CA ALA A 58 8.41 19.01 12.12
C ALA A 58 7.82 17.70 12.70
N LEU A 59 7.09 17.80 13.81
CA LEU A 59 6.46 16.66 14.45
C LEU A 59 5.40 16.01 13.54
N LYS A 60 4.57 16.84 12.86
CA LYS A 60 3.60 16.35 11.88
C LYS A 60 4.33 15.61 10.72
N GLY A 61 5.37 16.23 10.16
CA GLY A 61 6.17 15.61 9.09
C GLY A 61 6.79 14.27 9.51
N LEU A 62 7.43 14.22 10.69
CA LEU A 62 8.04 12.99 11.20
C LEU A 62 7.01 11.87 11.49
N LYS A 63 5.80 12.22 11.95
CA LYS A 63 4.73 11.24 12.15
C LYS A 63 4.27 10.63 10.82
N VAL A 64 4.11 11.45 9.78
CA VAL A 64 3.76 10.97 8.43
C VAL A 64 4.88 10.09 7.87
N GLU A 65 6.14 10.48 8.01
CA GLU A 65 7.28 9.69 7.55
C GLU A 65 7.39 8.34 8.28
N LEU A 66 7.17 8.34 9.60
CA LEU A 66 7.13 7.10 10.38
C LEU A 66 6.02 6.16 9.88
N GLN A 67 4.84 6.69 9.61
CA GLN A 67 3.70 5.94 9.08
C GLN A 67 4.03 5.36 7.69
N ASN A 68 4.64 6.18 6.82
CA ASN A 68 5.07 5.74 5.49
C ASN A 68 6.11 4.63 5.58
N SER A 69 7.13 4.78 6.41
CA SER A 69 8.15 3.75 6.66
C SER A 69 7.54 2.43 7.17
N GLN A 70 6.58 2.51 8.10
CA GLN A 70 5.86 1.35 8.59
C GLN A 70 5.00 0.69 7.49
N ASN A 71 4.34 1.49 6.66
CA ASN A 71 3.52 0.98 5.56
C ASN A 71 4.38 0.29 4.49
N VAL A 72 5.55 0.85 4.16
CA VAL A 72 6.53 0.22 3.25
C VAL A 72 6.99 -1.13 3.82
N LEU A 73 7.32 -1.19 5.10
CA LEU A 73 7.72 -2.45 5.74
C LEU A 73 6.59 -3.48 5.74
N LYS A 74 5.36 -3.06 6.06
CA LYS A 74 4.17 -3.94 5.98
C LYS A 74 3.97 -4.43 4.54
N ALA A 75 4.08 -3.54 3.57
CA ALA A 75 3.93 -3.88 2.15
C ALA A 75 4.97 -4.90 1.70
N LYS A 76 6.23 -4.74 2.09
CA LYS A 76 7.31 -5.70 1.80
C LYS A 76 7.01 -7.08 2.41
N ASN A 77 6.63 -7.12 3.69
CA ASN A 77 6.29 -8.36 4.38
C ASN A 77 5.07 -9.05 3.76
N ASN A 78 4.03 -8.29 3.42
CA ASN A 78 2.84 -8.84 2.78
C ASN A 78 3.13 -9.30 1.34
N ALA A 79 3.97 -8.57 0.60
CA ALA A 79 4.38 -8.98 -0.74
C ALA A 79 5.04 -10.36 -0.72
N THR A 80 5.98 -10.60 0.19
CA THR A 80 6.62 -11.91 0.37
C THR A 80 5.62 -12.96 0.82
N LYS A 81 4.79 -12.65 1.84
CA LYS A 81 3.83 -13.62 2.42
C LYS A 81 2.77 -14.09 1.41
N TYR A 82 2.24 -13.18 0.61
CA TYR A 82 1.12 -13.47 -0.30
C TYR A 82 1.55 -13.64 -1.76
N HIS A 83 2.86 -13.70 -2.04
CA HIS A 83 3.38 -13.86 -3.40
C HIS A 83 2.80 -15.07 -4.11
N MET A 84 2.87 -16.25 -3.50
CA MET A 84 2.38 -17.50 -4.09
C MET A 84 0.87 -17.49 -4.29
N VAL A 85 0.11 -17.01 -3.31
CA VAL A 85 -1.35 -16.91 -3.41
C VAL A 85 -1.75 -16.02 -4.59
N ARG A 86 -1.17 -14.81 -4.68
CA ARG A 86 -1.43 -13.87 -5.78
C ARG A 86 -1.03 -14.44 -7.14
N PHE A 87 0.06 -15.16 -7.19
CA PHE A 87 0.51 -15.81 -8.42
C PHE A 87 -0.50 -16.86 -8.92
N PHE A 88 -0.98 -17.74 -8.04
CA PHE A 88 -1.97 -18.74 -8.43
C PHE A 88 -3.32 -18.11 -8.78
N GLU A 89 -3.75 -17.11 -8.04
CA GLU A 89 -4.98 -16.38 -8.35
C GLU A 89 -4.89 -15.61 -9.68
N LYS A 90 -3.75 -14.98 -9.97
CA LYS A 90 -3.49 -14.37 -11.27
C LYS A 90 -3.62 -15.39 -12.39
N LYS A 91 -2.97 -16.56 -12.26
CA LYS A 91 -3.08 -17.64 -13.27
C LYS A 91 -4.53 -18.12 -13.43
N LYS A 92 -5.28 -18.24 -12.32
CA LYS A 92 -6.69 -18.66 -12.35
C LYS A 92 -7.57 -17.59 -13.03
N ALA A 93 -7.36 -16.32 -12.71
CA ALA A 93 -8.07 -15.20 -13.34
C ALA A 93 -7.80 -15.11 -14.84
N ILE A 94 -6.54 -15.27 -15.28
CA ILE A 94 -6.18 -15.28 -16.71
C ILE A 94 -6.88 -16.44 -17.45
N ARG A 95 -6.88 -17.66 -16.87
CA ARG A 95 -7.57 -18.79 -17.50
C ARG A 95 -9.06 -18.55 -17.63
N LYS A 96 -9.68 -18.05 -16.56
CA LYS A 96 -11.11 -17.70 -16.55
C LYS A 96 -11.44 -16.63 -17.58
N LEU A 97 -10.61 -15.59 -17.67
CA LEU A 97 -10.79 -14.52 -18.66
C LEU A 97 -10.68 -15.02 -20.09
N LYS A 98 -9.71 -15.90 -20.39
CA LYS A 98 -9.59 -16.55 -21.72
C LYS A 98 -10.84 -17.36 -22.07
N GLN A 99 -11.39 -18.10 -21.10
CA GLN A 99 -12.64 -18.85 -21.31
C GLN A 99 -13.82 -17.91 -21.57
N LEU A 100 -13.91 -16.82 -20.82
CA LEU A 100 -14.99 -15.83 -21.00
C LEU A 100 -14.88 -15.08 -22.33
N ARG A 101 -13.67 -14.76 -22.79
CA ARG A 101 -13.46 -14.17 -24.14
C ARG A 101 -13.93 -15.12 -25.23
N LYS A 102 -13.52 -16.39 -25.16
CA LYS A 102 -13.98 -17.41 -26.13
C LYS A 102 -15.50 -17.58 -26.09
N ALA A 103 -16.09 -17.70 -24.92
CA ALA A 103 -17.54 -17.79 -24.77
C ALA A 103 -18.27 -16.56 -25.32
N TYR A 104 -17.70 -15.37 -25.16
CA TYR A 104 -18.26 -14.13 -25.73
C TYR A 104 -18.20 -14.14 -27.25
N GLU A 105 -17.09 -14.58 -27.87
CA GLU A 105 -16.95 -14.73 -29.33
C GLU A 105 -17.93 -15.76 -29.89
N ASP A 106 -18.14 -16.89 -29.19
CA ASP A 106 -19.09 -17.92 -29.62
C ASP A 106 -20.53 -17.42 -29.53
N VAL A 107 -20.89 -16.68 -28.46
CA VAL A 107 -22.22 -16.09 -28.29
C VAL A 107 -22.48 -14.96 -29.30
N GLN A 108 -21.46 -14.20 -29.69
CA GLN A 108 -21.62 -13.19 -30.76
C GLN A 108 -22.10 -13.80 -32.08
N LYS A 109 -21.69 -15.03 -32.40
CA LYS A 109 -22.13 -15.76 -33.60
C LYS A 109 -23.60 -16.13 -33.57
N THR A 110 -24.20 -16.23 -32.39
CA THR A 110 -25.62 -16.62 -32.21
C THR A 110 -26.60 -15.47 -32.39
N GLU A 111 -26.13 -14.22 -32.46
CA GLU A 111 -26.88 -12.96 -32.61
C GLU A 111 -28.01 -12.72 -31.56
N VAL A 112 -28.09 -13.55 -30.51
CA VAL A 112 -29.08 -13.39 -29.44
C VAL A 112 -28.70 -12.27 -28.48
N ARG A 113 -29.36 -11.12 -28.58
CA ARG A 113 -29.04 -9.91 -27.78
C ARG A 113 -28.96 -10.13 -26.28
N LYS A 114 -29.82 -10.98 -25.71
CA LYS A 114 -29.83 -11.28 -24.27
C LYS A 114 -28.56 -11.99 -23.84
N ASP A 115 -28.11 -12.97 -24.61
CA ASP A 115 -26.93 -13.78 -24.31
C ASP A 115 -25.65 -12.97 -24.52
N ILE A 116 -25.58 -12.15 -25.57
CA ILE A 116 -24.49 -11.21 -25.81
C ILE A 116 -24.33 -10.23 -24.63
N LYS A 117 -25.44 -9.65 -24.14
CA LYS A 117 -25.42 -8.75 -23.00
C LYS A 117 -24.93 -9.43 -21.72
N LYS A 118 -25.37 -10.69 -21.50
CA LYS A 118 -24.94 -11.51 -20.35
C LYS A 118 -23.45 -11.85 -20.44
N ALA A 119 -23.00 -12.32 -21.59
CA ALA A 119 -21.59 -12.68 -21.84
C ALA A 119 -20.67 -11.46 -21.70
N ARG A 120 -21.07 -10.29 -22.24
CA ARG A 120 -20.35 -9.02 -22.07
C ARG A 120 -20.19 -8.64 -20.61
N LYS A 121 -21.27 -8.78 -19.80
CA LYS A 121 -21.21 -8.51 -18.36
C LYS A 121 -20.26 -9.47 -17.64
N GLN A 122 -20.28 -10.73 -17.99
CA GLN A 122 -19.37 -11.75 -17.43
C GLN A 122 -17.91 -11.46 -17.82
N LEU A 123 -17.65 -11.04 -19.05
CA LEU A 123 -16.34 -10.62 -19.50
C LEU A 123 -15.80 -9.44 -18.68
N LYS A 124 -16.60 -8.36 -18.53
CA LYS A 124 -16.26 -7.22 -17.68
C LYS A 124 -15.91 -7.65 -16.25
N HIS A 125 -16.69 -8.55 -15.66
CA HIS A 125 -16.39 -9.09 -14.32
C HIS A 125 -15.08 -9.88 -14.29
N GLY A 126 -14.76 -10.64 -15.35
CA GLY A 126 -13.49 -11.36 -15.46
C GLY A 126 -12.29 -10.42 -15.56
N GLU A 127 -12.44 -9.30 -16.25
CA GLU A 127 -11.41 -8.26 -16.35
C GLU A 127 -11.20 -7.57 -14.98
N ILE A 128 -12.28 -7.22 -14.28
CA ILE A 128 -12.23 -6.67 -12.92
C ILE A 128 -11.53 -7.66 -11.97
N ASP A 129 -11.83 -8.95 -12.05
CA ASP A 129 -11.18 -9.99 -11.23
C ASP A 129 -9.67 -10.02 -11.44
N LEU A 130 -9.20 -9.91 -12.69
CA LEU A 130 -7.78 -9.88 -13.00
C LEU A 130 -7.09 -8.61 -12.48
N VAL A 131 -7.72 -7.46 -12.70
CA VAL A 131 -7.21 -6.16 -12.21
C VAL A 131 -7.21 -6.13 -10.68
N TYR A 132 -8.21 -6.70 -10.01
CA TYR A 132 -8.26 -6.85 -8.55
C TYR A 132 -6.99 -7.52 -8.01
N VAL A 133 -6.60 -8.68 -8.56
CA VAL A 133 -5.40 -9.41 -8.11
C VAL A 133 -4.14 -8.56 -8.30
N MET A 134 -4.08 -7.77 -9.37
CA MET A 134 -2.91 -6.93 -9.65
C MET A 134 -2.82 -5.69 -8.79
N LEU A 135 -3.93 -4.98 -8.58
CA LEU A 135 -3.98 -3.70 -7.88
C LEU A 135 -4.20 -3.81 -6.36
N PHE A 136 -4.51 -5.00 -5.82
CA PHE A 136 -4.78 -5.13 -4.39
C PHE A 136 -3.64 -4.54 -3.55
N PRO A 137 -3.94 -3.63 -2.58
CA PRO A 137 -2.93 -2.89 -1.84
C PRO A 137 -2.00 -3.83 -1.06
N LYS A 138 -0.69 -3.66 -1.27
CA LYS A 138 0.34 -4.45 -0.57
C LYS A 138 0.41 -4.11 0.93
N SER A 139 -0.06 -2.93 1.33
CA SER A 139 -0.10 -2.49 2.74
C SER A 139 -1.11 -3.26 3.59
N GLU A 140 -2.13 -3.85 2.95
CA GLU A 140 -3.18 -4.63 3.61
C GLU A 140 -2.94 -6.14 3.48
N LYS A 141 -3.62 -6.91 4.33
CA LYS A 141 -3.71 -8.36 4.20
C LYS A 141 -4.42 -8.68 2.88
N TYR A 142 -3.81 -9.52 2.03
CA TYR A 142 -4.45 -9.94 0.80
C TYR A 142 -5.71 -10.75 1.08
N ILE A 143 -6.81 -10.35 0.45
CA ILE A 143 -8.09 -11.06 0.52
C ILE A 143 -8.23 -11.87 -0.76
N SER A 144 -8.29 -13.19 -0.61
CA SER A 144 -8.43 -14.12 -1.73
C SER A 144 -9.71 -13.84 -2.53
N LEU A 145 -9.57 -13.80 -3.84
CA LEU A 145 -10.72 -13.63 -4.75
C LEU A 145 -11.51 -14.93 -4.87
N TYR A 146 -10.83 -16.07 -4.75
CA TYR A 146 -11.41 -17.41 -4.84
C TYR A 146 -11.16 -18.19 -3.56
N PRO A 147 -11.85 -17.87 -2.44
CA PRO A 147 -11.69 -18.62 -1.21
C PRO A 147 -12.18 -20.06 -1.41
N SER A 148 -11.36 -21.03 -0.98
CA SER A 148 -11.86 -22.38 -0.75
C SER A 148 -12.48 -22.36 0.65
N ALA A 149 -13.79 -22.39 0.75
CA ALA A 149 -14.47 -22.62 2.01
C ALA A 149 -14.54 -24.14 2.23
N ASN A 150 -13.89 -24.63 3.28
CA ASN A 150 -14.19 -25.97 3.79
C ASN A 150 -15.44 -25.83 4.65
N ASP A 151 -16.36 -26.78 4.53
CA ASP A 151 -17.65 -26.74 5.26
C ASP A 151 -17.46 -26.77 6.79
N GLU A 152 -16.35 -27.33 7.25
CA GLU A 152 -15.96 -27.35 8.67
C GLU A 152 -15.66 -25.97 9.24
N ASP A 153 -15.09 -25.06 8.44
CA ASP A 153 -14.80 -23.68 8.85
C ASP A 153 -16.08 -22.83 9.01
N LEU A 154 -17.20 -23.27 8.42
CA LEU A 154 -18.47 -22.57 8.45
C LEU A 154 -19.29 -22.78 9.73
N SER A 155 -18.91 -23.72 10.60
CA SER A 155 -19.63 -24.01 11.85
C SER A 155 -19.35 -22.99 12.95
N ASP A 156 -18.15 -22.40 12.99
CA ASP A 156 -17.75 -21.46 14.04
C ASP A 156 -18.31 -20.04 13.79
N PRO A 157 -19.04 -19.42 14.76
CA PRO A 157 -19.64 -18.10 14.62
C PRO A 157 -18.59 -16.99 14.42
N ASN A 158 -17.40 -17.11 15.01
CA ASN A 158 -16.33 -16.13 14.85
C ASN A 158 -15.75 -16.16 13.43
N VAL A 159 -15.65 -17.35 12.84
CA VAL A 159 -15.20 -17.52 11.45
C VAL A 159 -16.23 -16.91 10.49
N LYS A 160 -17.53 -17.11 10.73
CA LYS A 160 -18.62 -16.49 9.93
C LYS A 160 -18.54 -14.97 9.93
N ILE A 161 -18.27 -14.36 11.09
CA ILE A 161 -18.12 -12.89 11.20
C ILE A 161 -16.86 -12.44 10.43
N GLY A 162 -15.77 -13.17 10.54
CA GLY A 162 -14.54 -12.89 9.79
C GLY A 162 -14.75 -12.98 8.28
N LEU A 163 -15.45 -14.02 7.81
CA LEU A 163 -15.77 -14.20 6.39
C LEU A 163 -16.65 -13.07 5.85
N ARG A 164 -17.68 -12.65 6.59
CA ARG A 164 -18.54 -11.52 6.20
C ARG A 164 -17.74 -10.22 6.05
N LYS A 165 -16.83 -9.92 6.99
CA LYS A 165 -15.96 -8.74 6.93
C LYS A 165 -15.02 -8.78 5.72
N THR A 166 -14.41 -9.93 5.45
CA THR A 166 -13.52 -10.11 4.29
C THR A 166 -14.30 -10.04 2.98
N GLU A 167 -15.53 -10.56 2.94
CA GLU A 167 -16.40 -10.47 1.77
C GLU A 167 -16.84 -9.03 1.49
N ALA A 168 -17.23 -8.29 2.52
CA ALA A 168 -17.59 -6.88 2.39
C ALA A 168 -16.41 -6.07 1.82
N ARG A 169 -15.20 -6.24 2.37
CA ARG A 169 -13.99 -5.56 1.87
C ARG A 169 -13.62 -5.99 0.45
N ARG A 170 -13.81 -7.26 0.10
CA ARG A 170 -13.62 -7.77 -1.28
C ARG A 170 -14.55 -7.09 -2.26
N LEU A 171 -15.82 -7.00 -1.93
CA LEU A 171 -16.84 -6.34 -2.77
C LEU A 171 -16.57 -4.84 -2.90
N GLU A 172 -16.21 -4.18 -1.82
CA GLU A 172 -15.82 -2.77 -1.81
C GLU A 172 -14.64 -2.52 -2.74
N PHE A 173 -13.55 -3.27 -2.60
CA PHE A 173 -12.38 -3.10 -3.45
C PHE A 173 -12.66 -3.46 -4.91
N ARG A 174 -13.53 -4.43 -5.20
CA ARG A 174 -13.98 -4.70 -6.58
C ARG A 174 -14.70 -3.51 -7.21
N LYS A 175 -15.54 -2.81 -6.44
CA LYS A 175 -16.20 -1.58 -6.90
C LYS A 175 -15.19 -0.45 -7.13
N GLU A 176 -14.20 -0.30 -6.25
CA GLU A 176 -13.10 0.65 -6.44
C GLU A 176 -12.33 0.37 -7.74
N VAL A 177 -11.99 -0.90 -7.99
CA VAL A 177 -11.32 -1.33 -9.23
C VAL A 177 -12.19 -1.06 -10.45
N GLU A 178 -13.49 -1.38 -10.41
CA GLU A 178 -14.44 -1.09 -11.49
C GLU A 178 -14.46 0.39 -11.83
N LYS A 179 -14.55 1.25 -10.82
CA LYS A 179 -14.50 2.70 -10.96
C LYS A 179 -13.16 3.18 -11.56
N MET A 180 -12.03 2.65 -11.09
CA MET A 180 -10.72 2.98 -11.65
C MET A 180 -10.58 2.56 -13.12
N MET A 181 -11.18 1.44 -13.52
CA MET A 181 -11.21 0.99 -14.91
C MET A 181 -12.07 1.91 -15.78
N GLU A 182 -13.23 2.34 -15.29
CA GLU A 182 -14.12 3.28 -16.00
C GLU A 182 -13.49 4.66 -16.15
N GLU A 183 -12.76 5.13 -15.15
CA GLU A 183 -12.03 6.40 -15.16
C GLU A 183 -10.71 6.35 -15.94
N GLY A 184 -10.30 5.17 -16.43
CA GLY A 184 -9.02 4.98 -17.13
C GLY A 184 -7.77 5.20 -16.28
N LYS A 185 -7.89 5.12 -14.94
CA LYS A 185 -6.80 5.33 -13.99
C LYS A 185 -5.93 4.08 -13.75
N VAL A 186 -6.22 2.98 -14.43
CA VAL A 186 -5.43 1.75 -14.34
C VAL A 186 -4.16 1.92 -15.17
N PRO A 187 -2.95 1.74 -14.59
CA PRO A 187 -1.68 2.04 -15.26
C PRO A 187 -1.25 0.99 -16.30
N PHE A 188 -2.08 0.00 -16.56
CA PHE A 188 -1.80 -1.10 -17.47
C PHE A 188 -3.08 -1.57 -18.18
N THR A 189 -2.91 -2.22 -19.32
CA THR A 189 -4.02 -2.86 -20.02
C THR A 189 -4.15 -4.33 -19.60
N VAL A 190 -5.37 -4.86 -19.70
CA VAL A 190 -5.63 -6.28 -19.42
C VAL A 190 -4.82 -7.18 -20.39
N ASP A 191 -4.63 -6.72 -21.62
CA ASP A 191 -3.89 -7.47 -22.65
C ASP A 191 -2.38 -7.52 -22.35
N ASP A 192 -1.80 -6.50 -21.73
CA ASP A 192 -0.40 -6.55 -21.27
C ASP A 192 -0.19 -7.62 -20.22
N ILE A 193 -1.15 -7.78 -19.30
CA ILE A 193 -1.08 -8.86 -18.29
C ILE A 193 -1.22 -10.23 -18.93
N MET A 194 -2.12 -10.36 -19.91
CA MET A 194 -2.37 -11.63 -20.61
C MET A 194 -1.19 -12.06 -21.48
N SER A 195 -0.46 -11.08 -22.06
CA SER A 195 0.77 -11.32 -22.83
C SER A 195 2.00 -11.57 -21.95
N GLY A 196 1.86 -11.49 -20.62
CA GLY A 196 2.95 -11.75 -19.68
C GLY A 196 3.94 -10.60 -19.50
N LYS A 197 3.65 -9.41 -20.02
CA LYS A 197 4.50 -8.25 -19.80
C LYS A 197 4.61 -7.92 -18.32
N LYS A 198 5.80 -7.53 -17.87
CA LYS A 198 6.01 -7.01 -16.52
C LYS A 198 5.32 -5.65 -16.41
N VAL A 199 4.29 -5.56 -15.60
CA VAL A 199 3.52 -4.35 -15.39
C VAL A 199 3.86 -3.77 -14.02
N LYS A 200 4.18 -2.47 -13.98
CA LYS A 200 4.36 -1.76 -12.71
C LYS A 200 3.00 -1.63 -12.01
N THR A 201 2.82 -2.35 -10.92
CA THR A 201 1.56 -2.38 -10.14
C THR A 201 1.59 -1.46 -8.91
N ASP A 202 2.59 -0.59 -8.81
CA ASP A 202 2.78 0.30 -7.66
C ASP A 202 1.82 1.52 -7.66
N VAL A 203 0.53 1.27 -7.90
CA VAL A 203 -0.53 2.28 -7.68
C VAL A 203 -0.87 2.43 -6.20
N GLY A 204 -0.05 1.94 -5.33
CA GLY A 204 -0.42 1.88 -3.92
C GLY A 204 0.71 1.83 -2.91
N ALA A 205 1.87 2.38 -3.20
CA ALA A 205 2.60 3.03 -2.13
C ALA A 205 1.80 4.30 -1.82
N VAL A 206 0.79 4.20 -0.94
CA VAL A 206 0.13 5.36 -0.37
C VAL A 206 1.22 6.12 0.39
N ARG A 207 1.97 6.94 -0.33
CA ARG A 207 2.58 8.11 0.26
C ARG A 207 1.37 8.92 0.70
N VAL A 208 1.08 8.91 1.99
CA VAL A 208 0.18 9.90 2.58
C VAL A 208 0.84 11.22 2.21
N ALA A 209 0.29 11.89 1.19
CA ALA A 209 0.77 13.20 0.81
C ALA A 209 0.67 14.06 2.08
N PRO A 210 1.73 14.76 2.48
CA PRO A 210 1.57 15.80 3.49
C PRO A 210 0.50 16.73 2.94
N THR A 211 -0.56 16.91 3.71
CA THR A 211 -1.61 17.88 3.43
C THR A 211 -0.93 19.18 3.00
N ALA A 212 -1.33 19.71 1.85
CA ALA A 212 -0.75 20.82 1.13
C ALA A 212 -0.17 21.94 2.03
N GLU A 213 0.87 22.57 1.51
CA GLU A 213 1.62 23.71 2.04
C GLU A 213 2.86 23.39 2.88
N ILE A 214 3.84 22.78 2.24
CA ILE A 214 5.24 23.02 2.56
C ILE A 214 5.97 23.04 1.22
N ASP A 215 6.42 24.19 0.79
CA ASP A 215 7.39 24.37 -0.28
C ASP A 215 8.62 23.49 0.00
N ALA A 216 8.80 22.47 -0.80
CA ALA A 216 9.99 21.63 -0.75
C ALA A 216 10.85 21.95 -1.97
N PRO A 217 12.16 22.18 -1.80
CA PRO A 217 13.07 22.33 -2.93
C PRO A 217 13.19 21.00 -3.70
N GLU A 218 13.10 21.09 -5.01
CA GLU A 218 13.30 19.99 -5.96
C GLU A 218 14.62 19.27 -5.71
N GLN A 219 14.54 17.98 -5.43
CA GLN A 219 15.72 17.08 -5.49
C GLN A 219 15.63 16.21 -6.73
N LYS A 220 16.70 16.31 -7.52
CA LYS A 220 16.95 15.55 -8.75
C LYS A 220 16.94 14.05 -8.50
N ASP A 221 16.27 13.36 -9.43
CA ASP A 221 16.19 11.91 -9.54
C ASP A 221 17.58 11.26 -9.62
N SER A 222 17.85 10.36 -8.70
CA SER A 222 18.85 9.33 -8.84
C SER A 222 18.18 8.04 -9.27
N GLU A 223 18.62 7.50 -10.40
CA GLU A 223 18.10 6.29 -11.04
C GLU A 223 18.15 5.09 -10.09
N PRO A 224 17.12 4.22 -10.08
CA PRO A 224 17.15 2.98 -9.32
C PRO A 224 18.02 1.94 -10.04
N GLN A 225 19.03 1.43 -9.35
CA GLN A 225 19.77 0.24 -9.76
C GLN A 225 18.83 -0.95 -9.88
N GLU A 226 18.87 -1.62 -11.03
CA GLU A 226 18.18 -2.86 -11.31
C GLU A 226 18.82 -3.99 -10.49
N ASP A 227 18.06 -4.50 -9.51
CA ASP A 227 18.38 -5.76 -8.84
C ASP A 227 17.92 -6.91 -9.75
N ASP A 228 18.87 -7.42 -10.54
CA ASP A 228 18.78 -8.71 -11.24
C ASP A 228 18.86 -9.85 -10.21
N PHE A 229 17.70 -10.27 -9.71
CA PHE A 229 17.59 -11.45 -8.86
C PHE A 229 16.64 -12.49 -9.48
N PHE A 230 17.05 -13.02 -10.64
CA PHE A 230 16.54 -14.31 -11.18
C PHE A 230 17.45 -14.78 -12.32
N GLU A 231 18.45 -15.57 -11.96
CA GLU A 231 18.91 -16.71 -12.77
C GLU A 231 18.48 -18.00 -12.11
#